data_a5f1ff1c5080011fe0ee33fb5c3a78f9
#
_entry.id   a5f1ff1c5080011fe0ee33fb5c3a78f9
#
_cell.length_a   1.000
_cell.length_b   1.000
_cell.length_c   1.000
_cell.angle_alpha   90.00
_cell.angle_beta   90.00
_cell.angle_gamma   90.00
#
_symmetry.space_group_name_H-M   'P 1'
#
loop_
_entity.id
_entity.type
_entity.pdbx_description
1 polymer ?
#
loop_
_entity_poly.entity_id
_entity_poly.type
_entity_poly.pdbx_seq_one_letter_code
_entity_poly.pdbx_strand_id
1 'polypeptide(L)'
;MQSYARDDGKWDLEAELIDVKAYDFPKRDGEMFKAGQPIHHMHLRITIDGDFTIVAAQAVYDAAPYGEHCMAIESAYADLIGMNLLKGFRRQVKERFGHVEGCTHMTELSQVLPTAAVQTMANRRRQESNPNRRPFQLDGCHALSTDGPVVAEHYPKWYTGGSAEASADSTSDSPSLSHTS
;
A
#
# COMPACT_ATOMS: atom_id res chain seq x y z
N MET A 1 -7.94 -3.17 -1.76
CA MET A 1 -7.81 -3.41 -0.31
C MET A 1 -8.93 -2.76 0.44
N GLN A 2 -9.45 -3.41 1.46
CA GLN A 2 -10.51 -2.93 2.35
C GLN A 2 -10.09 -3.13 3.81
N SER A 3 -10.67 -2.34 4.72
CA SER A 3 -10.39 -2.47 6.15
C SER A 3 -11.65 -2.26 6.97
N TYR A 4 -11.77 -3.02 8.05
CA TYR A 4 -12.97 -3.05 8.88
C TYR A 4 -12.59 -2.97 10.35
N ALA A 5 -13.21 -2.02 11.07
CA ALA A 5 -13.13 -1.99 12.53
C ALA A 5 -13.95 -3.14 13.13
N ARG A 6 -13.41 -3.77 14.14
CA ARG A 6 -14.07 -4.86 14.88
C ARG A 6 -14.51 -4.37 16.26
N ASP A 7 -15.56 -4.97 16.78
CA ASP A 7 -16.09 -4.65 18.11
C ASP A 7 -15.11 -4.99 19.26
N ASP A 8 -14.15 -5.91 19.00
CA ASP A 8 -13.09 -6.27 19.94
C ASP A 8 -11.86 -5.34 19.91
N GLY A 9 -11.97 -4.19 19.22
CA GLY A 9 -10.93 -3.18 19.12
C GLY A 9 -9.79 -3.51 18.14
N LYS A 10 -9.89 -4.62 17.43
CA LYS A 10 -8.97 -5.02 16.35
C LYS A 10 -9.45 -4.52 15.00
N TRP A 11 -8.65 -4.76 13.97
CA TRP A 11 -8.96 -4.41 12.60
C TRP A 11 -8.72 -5.58 11.65
N ASP A 12 -9.68 -5.83 10.78
CA ASP A 12 -9.50 -6.72 9.64
C ASP A 12 -9.02 -5.91 8.43
N LEU A 13 -8.00 -6.43 7.76
CA LEU A 13 -7.51 -5.91 6.49
C LEU A 13 -7.68 -7.01 5.44
N GLU A 14 -8.32 -6.68 4.34
CA GLU A 14 -8.55 -7.59 3.21
C GLU A 14 -7.86 -7.06 1.97
N ALA A 15 -7.00 -7.88 1.40
CA ALA A 15 -6.33 -7.64 0.13
C ALA A 15 -6.82 -8.66 -0.91
N GLU A 16 -7.08 -8.19 -2.11
CA GLU A 16 -7.54 -8.99 -3.23
C GLU A 16 -6.62 -8.76 -4.43
N LEU A 17 -6.32 -9.83 -5.15
CA LEU A 17 -5.59 -9.82 -6.40
C LEU A 17 -6.39 -10.58 -7.45
N ILE A 18 -6.67 -9.93 -8.58
CA ILE A 18 -7.32 -10.52 -9.74
C ILE A 18 -6.43 -10.30 -10.96
N ASP A 19 -6.09 -11.39 -11.66
CA ASP A 19 -5.38 -11.36 -12.94
C ASP A 19 -6.29 -11.93 -14.03
N VAL A 20 -6.61 -11.10 -15.02
CA VAL A 20 -7.43 -11.45 -16.19
C VAL A 20 -6.72 -11.03 -17.48
N LYS A 21 -7.05 -11.70 -18.58
CA LYS A 21 -6.60 -11.29 -19.92
C LYS A 21 -7.78 -10.76 -20.73
N ALA A 22 -7.51 -9.79 -21.58
CA ALA A 22 -8.50 -9.23 -22.50
C ALA A 22 -8.72 -10.09 -23.76
N TYR A 23 -8.10 -11.27 -23.83
CA TYR A 23 -8.15 -12.20 -24.96
C TYR A 23 -8.17 -13.65 -24.46
N ASP A 24 -8.63 -14.56 -25.34
CA ASP A 24 -8.61 -15.99 -25.06
C ASP A 24 -7.17 -16.51 -24.98
N PHE A 25 -6.88 -17.32 -23.98
CA PHE A 25 -5.53 -17.77 -23.67
C PHE A 25 -5.49 -19.29 -23.43
N PRO A 26 -4.65 -20.05 -24.12
CA PRO A 26 -4.61 -21.50 -24.00
C PRO A 26 -4.05 -21.95 -22.66
N LYS A 27 -4.74 -22.89 -22.01
CA LYS A 27 -4.22 -23.66 -20.87
C LYS A 27 -3.26 -24.75 -21.38
N ARG A 28 -2.45 -25.31 -20.47
CA ARG A 28 -1.51 -26.39 -20.81
C ARG A 28 -2.19 -27.73 -21.15
N ASP A 29 -3.41 -27.95 -20.66
CA ASP A 29 -4.25 -29.11 -20.92
C ASP A 29 -5.04 -29.04 -22.25
N GLY A 30 -4.89 -27.96 -22.99
CA GLY A 30 -5.56 -27.68 -24.25
C GLY A 30 -6.91 -26.96 -24.12
N GLU A 31 -7.40 -26.75 -22.90
CA GLU A 31 -8.56 -25.90 -22.68
C GLU A 31 -8.20 -24.41 -22.89
N MET A 32 -9.21 -23.53 -22.79
CA MET A 32 -9.01 -22.08 -22.97
C MET A 32 -9.48 -21.32 -21.72
N PHE A 33 -8.64 -20.44 -21.21
CA PHE A 33 -9.12 -19.31 -20.43
C PHE A 33 -9.80 -18.33 -21.37
N LYS A 34 -11.03 -17.98 -21.09
CA LYS A 34 -11.76 -16.98 -21.87
C LYS A 34 -11.36 -15.56 -21.48
N ALA A 35 -11.46 -14.63 -22.42
CA ALA A 35 -11.27 -13.22 -22.16
C ALA A 35 -12.13 -12.78 -20.97
N GLY A 36 -11.51 -12.09 -19.98
CA GLY A 36 -12.15 -11.67 -18.73
C GLY A 36 -12.29 -12.75 -17.65
N GLN A 37 -11.98 -14.02 -17.95
CA GLN A 37 -11.94 -15.08 -16.94
C GLN A 37 -10.69 -14.90 -16.05
N PRO A 38 -10.83 -14.92 -14.71
CA PRO A 38 -9.68 -14.86 -13.82
C PRO A 38 -8.74 -16.06 -14.02
N ILE A 39 -7.46 -15.78 -14.24
CA ILE A 39 -6.37 -16.77 -14.19
C ILE A 39 -5.93 -16.93 -12.73
N HIS A 40 -5.81 -15.79 -12.04
CA HIS A 40 -5.60 -15.74 -10.60
C HIS A 40 -6.71 -14.89 -9.98
N HIS A 41 -7.29 -15.38 -8.90
CA HIS A 41 -8.17 -14.63 -8.02
C HIS A 41 -7.90 -15.08 -6.59
N MET A 42 -7.34 -14.20 -5.79
CA MET A 42 -6.78 -14.52 -4.48
C MET A 42 -7.17 -13.47 -3.47
N HIS A 43 -7.41 -13.91 -2.25
CA HIS A 43 -7.72 -13.06 -1.11
C HIS A 43 -6.76 -13.34 0.04
N LEU A 44 -6.29 -12.29 0.67
CA LEU A 44 -5.52 -12.36 1.91
C LEU A 44 -6.19 -11.48 2.94
N ARG A 45 -6.76 -12.09 3.97
CA ARG A 45 -7.34 -11.41 5.13
C ARG A 45 -6.44 -11.59 6.33
N ILE A 46 -6.14 -10.48 7.01
CA ILE A 46 -5.45 -10.50 8.30
C ILE A 46 -6.25 -9.71 9.32
N THR A 47 -6.14 -10.11 10.59
CA THR A 47 -6.61 -9.30 11.72
C THR A 47 -5.40 -8.76 12.46
N ILE A 48 -5.38 -7.47 12.76
CA ILE A 48 -4.30 -6.82 13.51
C ILE A 48 -4.82 -6.23 14.82
N ASP A 49 -3.95 -6.21 15.81
CA ASP A 49 -4.17 -5.50 17.08
C ASP A 49 -3.78 -4.00 16.97
N GLY A 50 -3.89 -3.28 18.10
CA GLY A 50 -3.55 -1.85 18.20
C GLY A 50 -2.07 -1.54 17.97
N ASP A 51 -1.18 -2.53 18.09
CA ASP A 51 0.27 -2.41 17.89
C ASP A 51 0.73 -2.90 16.53
N PHE A 52 -0.19 -3.15 15.59
CA PHE A 52 0.05 -3.68 14.24
C PHE A 52 0.58 -5.11 14.18
N THR A 53 0.39 -5.89 15.24
CA THR A 53 0.72 -7.31 15.23
C THR A 53 -0.43 -8.10 14.63
N ILE A 54 -0.11 -9.02 13.72
CA ILE A 54 -1.09 -9.91 13.11
C ILE A 54 -1.49 -10.98 14.13
N VAL A 55 -2.78 -11.05 14.45
CA VAL A 55 -3.36 -12.01 15.39
C VAL A 55 -4.20 -13.09 14.72
N ALA A 56 -4.58 -12.89 13.45
CA ALA A 56 -5.20 -13.90 12.59
C ALA A 56 -4.82 -13.64 11.14
N ALA A 57 -4.73 -14.71 10.34
CA ALA A 57 -4.45 -14.62 8.91
C ALA A 57 -5.16 -15.76 8.18
N GLN A 58 -5.68 -15.46 6.99
CA GLN A 58 -6.33 -16.42 6.10
C GLN A 58 -6.03 -16.04 4.66
N ALA A 59 -5.56 -17.01 3.88
CA ALA A 59 -5.43 -16.92 2.43
C ALA A 59 -6.49 -17.80 1.77
N VAL A 60 -7.04 -17.34 0.65
CA VAL A 60 -8.04 -18.07 -0.15
C VAL A 60 -7.74 -17.86 -1.62
N TYR A 61 -7.89 -18.91 -2.42
CA TYR A 61 -7.72 -18.90 -3.87
C TYR A 61 -9.03 -19.31 -4.54
N ASP A 62 -9.74 -18.35 -5.12
CA ASP A 62 -10.95 -18.60 -5.92
C ASP A 62 -10.60 -19.08 -7.33
N ALA A 63 -9.43 -18.62 -7.86
CA ALA A 63 -8.88 -19.11 -9.12
C ALA A 63 -7.36 -19.13 -9.08
N ALA A 64 -6.78 -20.20 -9.62
CA ALA A 64 -5.35 -20.37 -9.80
C ALA A 64 -5.04 -21.29 -10.99
N PRO A 65 -3.96 -21.05 -11.76
CA PRO A 65 -3.71 -21.73 -13.03
C PRO A 65 -3.40 -23.23 -12.88
N TYR A 66 -2.95 -23.67 -11.72
CA TYR A 66 -2.62 -25.06 -11.42
C TYR A 66 -3.56 -25.70 -10.39
N GLY A 67 -4.76 -25.12 -10.19
CA GLY A 67 -5.82 -25.64 -9.34
C GLY A 67 -5.35 -25.99 -7.92
N GLU A 68 -5.63 -27.21 -7.49
CA GLU A 68 -5.31 -27.69 -6.13
C GLU A 68 -3.83 -27.57 -5.74
N HIS A 69 -2.91 -27.67 -6.72
CA HIS A 69 -1.49 -27.50 -6.44
C HIS A 69 -1.13 -26.07 -5.97
N CYS A 70 -1.81 -25.06 -6.52
CA CYS A 70 -1.67 -23.70 -6.03
C CYS A 70 -2.36 -23.50 -4.69
N MET A 71 -3.56 -24.07 -4.52
CA MET A 71 -4.38 -23.92 -3.30
C MET A 71 -3.75 -24.59 -2.07
N ALA A 72 -2.95 -25.64 -2.28
CA ALA A 72 -2.29 -26.37 -1.21
C ALA A 72 -1.41 -25.49 -0.29
N ILE A 73 -0.99 -24.30 -0.75
CA ILE A 73 -0.17 -23.37 0.03
C ILE A 73 -0.99 -22.43 0.94
N GLU A 74 -2.33 -22.40 0.83
CA GLU A 74 -3.19 -21.48 1.59
C GLU A 74 -2.90 -21.49 3.10
N SER A 75 -2.82 -22.67 3.67
CA SER A 75 -2.61 -22.86 5.12
C SER A 75 -1.27 -22.32 5.61
N ALA A 76 -0.24 -22.26 4.75
CA ALA A 76 1.08 -21.77 5.12
C ALA A 76 1.03 -20.26 5.48
N TYR A 77 0.09 -19.50 4.93
CA TYR A 77 -0.06 -18.08 5.24
C TYR A 77 -0.59 -17.79 6.65
N ALA A 78 -0.98 -18.81 7.41
CA ALA A 78 -1.18 -18.68 8.86
C ALA A 78 0.11 -18.28 9.60
N ASP A 79 1.28 -18.56 9.04
CA ASP A 79 2.58 -18.16 9.60
C ASP A 79 2.84 -16.63 9.56
N LEU A 80 1.94 -15.86 8.96
CA LEU A 80 1.90 -14.40 9.13
C LEU A 80 1.52 -13.99 10.57
N ILE A 81 0.83 -14.86 11.32
CA ILE A 81 0.43 -14.59 12.71
C ILE A 81 1.67 -14.37 13.57
N GLY A 82 1.65 -13.32 14.38
CA GLY A 82 2.77 -12.90 15.21
C GLY A 82 3.74 -11.92 14.52
N MET A 83 3.71 -11.79 13.20
CA MET A 83 4.49 -10.77 12.51
C MET A 83 3.90 -9.38 12.79
N ASN A 84 4.78 -8.38 12.91
CA ASN A 84 4.36 -6.99 13.11
C ASN A 84 4.55 -6.20 11.80
N LEU A 85 3.48 -5.60 11.29
CA LEU A 85 3.46 -4.94 9.98
C LEU A 85 4.47 -3.76 9.87
N LEU A 86 4.86 -3.14 10.98
CA LEU A 86 5.78 -2.00 11.00
C LEU A 86 7.22 -2.37 11.40
N LYS A 87 7.47 -3.63 11.81
CA LYS A 87 8.77 -4.08 12.34
C LYS A 87 9.36 -5.21 11.49
N GLY A 88 9.99 -4.84 10.37
CA GLY A 88 10.70 -5.81 9.52
C GLY A 88 9.81 -6.79 8.76
N PHE A 89 8.52 -6.50 8.62
CA PHE A 89 7.52 -7.35 7.99
C PHE A 89 7.95 -7.88 6.61
N ARG A 90 8.32 -6.95 5.70
CA ARG A 90 8.69 -7.35 4.33
C ARG A 90 9.85 -8.34 4.28
N ARG A 91 10.81 -8.19 5.17
CA ARG A 91 11.95 -9.12 5.27
C ARG A 91 11.48 -10.48 5.78
N GLN A 92 10.69 -10.52 6.86
CA GLN A 92 10.16 -11.77 7.43
C GLN A 92 9.29 -12.53 6.42
N VAL A 93 8.43 -11.82 5.67
CA VAL A 93 7.63 -12.41 4.60
C VAL A 93 8.51 -13.01 3.51
N LYS A 94 9.55 -12.29 3.06
CA LYS A 94 10.48 -12.80 2.05
C LYS A 94 11.27 -14.03 2.53
N GLU A 95 11.67 -14.04 3.80
CA GLU A 95 12.36 -15.18 4.42
C GLU A 95 11.45 -16.40 4.57
N ARG A 96 10.17 -16.20 4.94
CA ARG A 96 9.23 -17.30 5.21
C ARG A 96 8.56 -17.85 3.97
N PHE A 97 8.20 -16.98 3.01
CA PHE A 97 7.40 -17.34 1.84
C PHE A 97 8.12 -17.14 0.52
N GLY A 98 9.45 -16.99 0.56
CA GLY A 98 10.27 -16.85 -0.65
C GLY A 98 10.41 -18.15 -1.41
N HIS A 99 10.64 -18.05 -2.73
CA HIS A 99 10.86 -19.19 -3.62
C HIS A 99 9.71 -20.20 -3.58
N VAL A 100 10.02 -21.47 -3.27
CA VAL A 100 9.06 -22.59 -3.25
C VAL A 100 8.25 -22.68 -1.96
N GLU A 101 8.58 -21.87 -0.96
CA GLU A 101 7.93 -21.88 0.35
C GLU A 101 6.62 -21.05 0.37
N GLY A 102 6.29 -20.39 -0.73
CA GLY A 102 5.09 -19.58 -0.87
C GLY A 102 4.63 -19.39 -2.31
N CYS A 103 3.51 -18.71 -2.48
CA CYS A 103 3.03 -18.26 -3.78
C CYS A 103 3.53 -16.84 -4.06
N THR A 104 4.16 -16.62 -5.22
CA THR A 104 4.66 -15.29 -5.62
C THR A 104 3.57 -14.21 -5.52
N HIS A 105 2.36 -14.48 -6.06
CA HIS A 105 1.26 -13.51 -6.08
C HIS A 105 0.78 -13.15 -4.66
N MET A 106 0.59 -14.16 -3.81
CA MET A 106 0.16 -13.95 -2.42
C MET A 106 1.25 -13.25 -1.60
N THR A 107 2.51 -13.59 -1.83
CA THR A 107 3.66 -12.94 -1.19
C THR A 107 3.73 -11.46 -1.59
N GLU A 108 3.59 -11.13 -2.88
CA GLU A 108 3.53 -9.74 -3.34
C GLU A 108 2.28 -9.01 -2.81
N LEU A 109 1.13 -9.68 -2.80
CA LEU A 109 -0.10 -9.11 -2.23
C LEU A 109 0.07 -8.74 -0.75
N SER A 110 0.84 -9.52 0.01
CA SER A 110 1.11 -9.23 1.42
C SER A 110 1.93 -7.95 1.63
N GLN A 111 2.74 -7.53 0.65
CA GLN A 111 3.63 -6.36 0.77
C GLN A 111 2.89 -5.02 0.87
N VAL A 112 1.62 -4.97 0.48
CA VAL A 112 0.79 -3.75 0.60
C VAL A 112 0.15 -3.59 1.99
N LEU A 113 0.08 -4.66 2.79
CA LEU A 113 -0.55 -4.67 4.12
C LEU A 113 0.01 -3.62 5.10
N PRO A 114 1.34 -3.38 5.19
CA PRO A 114 1.87 -2.35 6.09
C PRO A 114 1.32 -0.96 5.80
N THR A 115 1.26 -0.58 4.52
CA THR A 115 0.73 0.73 4.11
C THR A 115 -0.76 0.84 4.42
N ALA A 116 -1.54 -0.21 4.12
CA ALA A 116 -2.96 -0.24 4.43
C ALA A 116 -3.24 -0.14 5.93
N ALA A 117 -2.49 -0.85 6.76
CA ALA A 117 -2.63 -0.80 8.21
C ALA A 117 -2.38 0.61 8.77
N VAL A 118 -1.33 1.28 8.29
CA VAL A 118 -1.04 2.66 8.68
C VAL A 118 -2.19 3.59 8.29
N GLN A 119 -2.73 3.46 7.09
CA GLN A 119 -3.87 4.28 6.62
C GLN A 119 -5.14 3.99 7.41
N THR A 120 -5.44 2.72 7.66
CA THR A 120 -6.60 2.29 8.46
C THR A 120 -6.60 2.89 9.86
N MET A 121 -5.45 2.91 10.51
CA MET A 121 -5.31 3.39 11.89
C MET A 121 -4.94 4.88 11.99
N ALA A 122 -4.89 5.61 10.88
CA ALA A 122 -4.42 7.00 10.84
C ALA A 122 -5.21 7.93 11.77
N ASN A 123 -6.54 7.84 11.77
CA ASN A 123 -7.39 8.68 12.62
C ASN A 123 -7.19 8.39 14.12
N ARG A 124 -7.13 7.13 14.51
CA ARG A 124 -6.85 6.74 15.90
C ARG A 124 -5.50 7.26 16.36
N ARG A 125 -4.47 7.06 15.57
CA ARG A 125 -3.11 7.55 15.88
C ARG A 125 -3.02 9.08 15.92
N ARG A 126 -3.81 9.76 15.10
CA ARG A 126 -3.89 11.23 15.13
C ARG A 126 -4.50 11.73 16.43
N GLN A 127 -5.54 11.07 16.94
CA GLN A 127 -6.18 11.41 18.22
C GLN A 127 -5.27 11.13 19.43
N GLU A 128 -4.49 10.04 19.35
CA GLU A 128 -3.56 9.62 20.39
C GLU A 128 -2.19 10.34 20.31
N SER A 129 -1.95 11.13 19.24
CA SER A 129 -0.65 11.73 18.98
C SER A 129 -0.35 12.91 19.91
N ASN A 130 0.86 12.94 20.45
CA ASN A 130 1.40 14.11 21.14
C ASN A 130 1.66 15.23 20.11
N PRO A 131 1.05 16.42 20.22
CA PRO A 131 1.21 17.52 19.27
C PRO A 131 2.66 18.06 19.22
N ASN A 132 3.51 17.71 20.19
CA ASN A 132 4.91 18.07 20.23
C ASN A 132 5.84 17.02 19.60
N ARG A 133 5.33 15.86 19.22
CA ARG A 133 6.12 14.82 18.56
C ARG A 133 5.96 14.95 17.05
N ARG A 134 7.11 14.90 16.33
CA ARG A 134 7.10 14.91 14.87
C ARG A 134 6.24 13.76 14.34
N PRO A 135 5.26 14.05 13.46
CA PRO A 135 4.47 13.00 12.82
C PRO A 135 5.35 12.03 12.02
N PHE A 136 5.15 10.75 12.22
CA PHE A 136 6.02 9.70 11.63
C PHE A 136 5.89 9.60 10.10
N GLN A 137 4.78 10.08 9.54
CA GLN A 137 4.51 10.06 8.10
C GLN A 137 5.28 11.14 7.32
N LEU A 138 5.85 12.16 7.99
CA LEU A 138 6.63 13.20 7.33
C LEU A 138 7.91 12.57 6.72
N ASP A 139 8.21 12.92 5.48
CA ASP A 139 9.23 12.33 4.61
C ASP A 139 8.96 10.84 4.26
N GLY A 140 7.74 10.34 4.53
CA GLY A 140 7.33 8.98 4.19
C GLY A 140 6.84 8.81 2.74
N CYS A 141 6.50 9.90 2.05
CA CYS A 141 6.13 9.91 0.64
C CYS A 141 6.41 11.28 0.03
N HIS A 142 6.39 11.35 -1.31
CA HIS A 142 6.67 12.58 -2.06
C HIS A 142 5.84 13.78 -1.59
N ALA A 143 4.54 13.61 -1.37
CA ALA A 143 3.66 14.70 -0.95
C ALA A 143 3.94 15.23 0.47
N LEU A 144 4.55 14.40 1.32
CA LEU A 144 4.85 14.76 2.72
C LEU A 144 6.34 15.07 2.96
N SER A 145 7.04 15.47 1.89
CA SER A 145 8.40 16.04 2.02
C SER A 145 8.36 17.27 2.91
N THR A 146 9.25 17.34 3.90
CA THR A 146 9.25 18.43 4.89
C THR A 146 9.60 19.80 4.31
N ASP A 147 10.12 19.85 3.10
CA ASP A 147 10.32 21.08 2.32
C ASP A 147 9.21 21.37 1.31
N GLY A 148 8.18 20.51 1.26
CA GLY A 148 7.08 20.58 0.30
C GLY A 148 5.88 21.41 0.75
N PRO A 149 5.01 21.81 -0.19
CA PRO A 149 3.88 22.71 0.08
C PRO A 149 2.84 22.11 1.03
N VAL A 150 2.61 20.79 0.98
CA VAL A 150 1.65 20.12 1.88
C VAL A 150 2.11 20.21 3.33
N VAL A 151 3.42 20.09 3.57
CA VAL A 151 3.97 20.22 4.94
C VAL A 151 3.97 21.68 5.39
N ALA A 152 4.26 22.62 4.50
CA ALA A 152 4.14 24.04 4.81
C ALA A 152 2.71 24.42 5.26
N GLU A 153 1.68 23.88 4.59
CA GLU A 153 0.27 24.19 4.87
C GLU A 153 -0.26 23.47 6.12
N HIS A 154 -0.04 22.14 6.19
CA HIS A 154 -0.71 21.29 7.18
C HIS A 154 0.13 20.95 8.40
N TYR A 155 1.47 21.11 8.30
CA TYR A 155 2.44 20.79 9.35
C TYR A 155 3.50 21.89 9.52
N PRO A 156 3.13 23.19 9.62
CA PRO A 156 4.08 24.32 9.55
C PRO A 156 5.19 24.22 10.59
N LYS A 157 4.93 23.62 11.76
CA LYS A 157 5.92 23.37 12.81
C LYS A 157 7.12 22.50 12.35
N TRP A 158 6.90 21.70 11.31
CA TRP A 158 7.86 20.71 10.82
C TRP A 158 8.36 21.02 9.41
N TYR A 159 7.95 22.17 8.87
CA TYR A 159 8.38 22.63 7.56
C TYR A 159 9.85 23.08 7.61
N THR A 160 10.66 22.59 6.68
CA THR A 160 12.10 22.85 6.58
C THR A 160 12.48 23.63 5.32
N GLY A 161 11.56 23.82 4.39
CA GLY A 161 11.78 24.67 3.22
C GLY A 161 11.93 26.13 3.64
N GLY A 162 12.92 26.81 3.09
CA GLY A 162 13.10 28.24 3.31
C GLY A 162 11.86 29.01 2.86
N SER A 163 11.53 30.12 3.51
CA SER A 163 10.55 31.08 3.01
C SER A 163 10.93 31.44 1.58
N ALA A 164 10.09 31.07 0.62
CA ALA A 164 10.21 31.61 -0.73
C ALA A 164 10.07 33.13 -0.59
N GLU A 165 11.19 33.84 -0.65
CA GLU A 165 11.17 35.28 -0.85
C GLU A 165 10.37 35.54 -2.12
N ALA A 166 9.29 36.27 -1.96
CA ALA A 166 8.47 36.78 -3.05
C ALA A 166 9.37 37.68 -3.92
N SER A 167 9.97 37.13 -4.93
CA SER A 167 10.58 37.92 -6.00
C SER A 167 9.43 38.46 -6.86
N ALA A 168 8.80 39.52 -6.36
CA ALA A 168 8.06 40.44 -7.18
C ALA A 168 9.10 41.35 -7.86
N ASP A 169 9.66 40.92 -8.95
CA ASP A 169 10.41 41.80 -9.82
C ASP A 169 9.46 42.34 -10.90
N SER A 170 9.06 43.56 -10.66
CA SER A 170 8.39 44.44 -11.61
C SER A 170 9.42 45.00 -12.58
N THR A 171 9.52 44.45 -13.76
CA THR A 171 10.08 45.17 -14.91
C THR A 171 9.06 45.22 -16.02
N SER A 172 8.29 46.30 -15.96
CA SER A 172 7.66 46.90 -17.13
C SER A 172 8.77 47.48 -18.01
N ASP A 173 9.06 46.87 -19.14
CA ASP A 173 9.71 47.59 -20.23
C ASP A 173 9.05 47.17 -21.54
N SER A 174 8.28 48.10 -22.08
CA SER A 174 7.64 47.99 -23.38
C SER A 174 8.60 48.60 -24.42
N PRO A 175 9.01 47.88 -25.44
CA PRO A 175 9.66 48.55 -26.59
C PRO A 175 8.60 49.14 -27.49
N SER A 176 8.62 50.45 -27.66
CA SER A 176 7.90 51.22 -28.65
C SER A 176 8.31 50.81 -30.07
N LEU A 177 7.36 50.33 -30.87
CA LEU A 177 7.49 50.17 -32.30
C LEU A 177 7.35 51.52 -33.00
N SER A 178 8.43 52.09 -33.48
CA SER A 178 8.43 53.19 -34.47
C SER A 178 8.27 52.65 -35.87
N HIS A 179 7.15 53.00 -36.50
CA HIS A 179 7.00 52.91 -37.96
C HIS A 179 7.79 54.02 -38.64
N THR A 180 8.58 53.70 -39.65
CA THR A 180 8.92 54.61 -40.71
C THR A 180 9.00 53.85 -42.02
N SER A 181 8.12 54.33 -42.96
CA SER A 181 8.19 54.37 -44.45
C SER A 181 8.61 53.14 -45.22
#